data_b21bd20fbd64282383962aaf49cf90ab
#
_entry.id   b21bd20fbd64282383962aaf49cf90ab
#
_cell.length_a   1.000
_cell.length_b   1.000
_cell.length_c   1.000
_cell.angle_alpha   90.00
_cell.angle_beta   90.00
_cell.angle_gamma   90.00
#
_symmetry.space_group_name_H-M   'P 1'
#
loop_
_entity.id
_entity.type
_entity.pdbx_description
1 polymer ?
#
loop_
_entity_poly.entity_id
_entity_poly.type
_entity_poly.pdbx_seq_one_letter_code
_entity_poly.pdbx_strand_id
1 'polypeptide(L)'
;HWPAGIAAGQRVTSPAHLIDVMATCVDVADTPYPSEYDGNAIQPLQGESFRPAFSDDQWSREREIFWEHEGNLAVRQGNWKLVRKFPGDWELYDMDEDRTELDDLAGKLPDKIAELRGLYDNWAANSRVIPWDEILDLPKMAPTKLRLYSTLAYKK
;
A
#
# COMPACT_ATOMS: atom_id res chain seq x y z
N HIS A 1 22.10 -9.23 -3.29
CA HIS A 1 23.26 -9.73 -2.53
C HIS A 1 24.33 -8.63 -2.43
N TRP A 2 24.61 -8.17 -1.23
CA TRP A 2 25.58 -7.09 -0.98
C TRP A 2 26.36 -7.32 0.34
N PRO A 3 27.34 -8.23 0.35
CA PRO A 3 28.05 -8.63 1.58
C PRO A 3 28.78 -7.48 2.29
N ALA A 4 29.18 -6.43 1.55
CA ALA A 4 29.86 -5.27 2.12
C ALA A 4 28.90 -4.28 2.81
N GLY A 5 27.60 -4.35 2.53
CA GLY A 5 26.59 -3.41 3.04
C GLY A 5 25.48 -4.03 3.87
N ILE A 6 25.35 -5.36 3.87
CA ILE A 6 24.30 -6.08 4.59
C ILE A 6 24.92 -7.03 5.59
N ALA A 7 24.55 -6.91 6.85
CA ALA A 7 25.03 -7.79 7.91
C ALA A 7 24.59 -9.24 7.66
N ALA A 8 25.52 -10.18 7.83
CA ALA A 8 25.22 -11.59 7.62
C ALA A 8 24.40 -12.19 8.77
N GLY A 9 23.48 -13.10 8.44
CA GLY A 9 22.77 -13.92 9.43
C GLY A 9 21.63 -13.22 10.18
N GLN A 10 21.38 -11.93 9.94
CA GLN A 10 20.27 -11.23 10.58
C GLN A 10 18.91 -11.63 9.96
N ARG A 11 17.86 -11.48 10.75
CA ARG A 11 16.49 -11.76 10.34
C ARG A 11 15.58 -10.63 10.78
N VAL A 12 15.08 -9.86 9.83
CA VAL A 12 14.12 -8.77 10.04
C VAL A 12 12.71 -9.32 9.89
N THR A 13 11.83 -9.02 10.82
CA THR A 13 10.42 -9.49 10.81
C THR A 13 9.44 -8.39 10.43
N SER A 14 9.90 -7.14 10.32
CA SER A 14 9.07 -6.03 9.87
C SER A 14 8.54 -6.26 8.46
N PRO A 15 7.28 -5.91 8.17
CA PRO A 15 6.72 -6.06 6.82
C PRO A 15 7.43 -5.14 5.83
N ALA A 16 7.68 -5.66 4.63
CA ALA A 16 8.16 -4.89 3.49
C ALA A 16 7.20 -5.08 2.31
N HIS A 17 7.18 -4.13 1.39
CA HIS A 17 6.34 -4.16 0.20
C HIS A 17 7.16 -3.92 -1.07
N LEU A 18 6.66 -4.37 -2.22
CA LEU A 18 7.37 -4.22 -3.49
C LEU A 18 7.72 -2.75 -3.81
N ILE A 19 6.86 -1.80 -3.41
CA ILE A 19 7.10 -0.37 -3.61
C ILE A 19 8.36 0.16 -2.88
N ASP A 20 8.83 -0.55 -1.85
CA ASP A 20 9.98 -0.17 -1.04
C ASP A 20 11.31 -0.44 -1.77
N VAL A 21 11.32 -1.33 -2.74
CA VAL A 21 12.53 -1.68 -3.49
C VAL A 21 13.13 -0.46 -4.17
N MET A 22 12.32 0.33 -4.89
CA MET A 22 12.81 1.54 -5.55
C MET A 22 13.27 2.59 -4.53
N ALA A 23 12.51 2.81 -3.45
CA ALA A 23 12.89 3.72 -2.38
C ALA A 23 14.26 3.34 -1.77
N THR A 24 14.48 2.04 -1.54
CA THR A 24 15.74 1.52 -1.03
C THR A 24 16.89 1.68 -2.03
N CYS A 25 16.66 1.42 -3.32
CA CYS A 25 17.68 1.59 -4.35
C CYS A 25 18.15 3.05 -4.44
N VAL A 26 17.21 4.00 -4.42
CA VAL A 26 17.51 5.44 -4.45
C VAL A 26 18.29 5.86 -3.21
N ASP A 27 17.89 5.39 -2.03
CA ASP A 27 18.59 5.67 -0.76
C ASP A 27 19.99 5.06 -0.73
N VAL A 28 20.16 3.82 -1.17
CA VAL A 28 21.48 3.16 -1.24
C VAL A 28 22.42 3.85 -2.23
N ALA A 29 21.87 4.37 -3.33
CA ALA A 29 22.62 5.12 -4.32
C ALA A 29 22.96 6.56 -3.89
N ASP A 30 22.50 6.99 -2.72
CA ASP A 30 22.66 8.35 -2.18
C ASP A 30 22.29 9.43 -3.21
N THR A 31 21.15 9.23 -3.89
CA THR A 31 20.67 10.11 -4.94
C THR A 31 19.22 10.54 -4.67
N PRO A 32 18.85 11.80 -4.94
CA PRO A 32 17.46 12.22 -4.78
C PRO A 32 16.57 11.56 -5.85
N TYR A 33 15.37 11.16 -5.45
CA TYR A 33 14.34 10.81 -6.42
C TYR A 33 13.85 12.08 -7.11
N PRO A 34 13.81 12.13 -8.45
CA PRO A 34 13.45 13.36 -9.16
C PRO A 34 11.97 13.69 -8.95
N SER A 35 11.67 14.99 -8.81
CA SER A 35 10.29 15.49 -8.76
C SER A 35 9.70 15.77 -10.14
N GLU A 36 10.56 15.81 -11.17
CA GLU A 36 10.19 16.15 -12.56
C GLU A 36 11.05 15.38 -13.55
N TYR A 37 10.49 15.00 -14.68
CA TYR A 37 11.18 14.44 -15.82
C TYR A 37 10.57 14.96 -17.12
N ASP A 38 11.40 15.51 -18.01
CA ASP A 38 11.02 16.06 -19.31
C ASP A 38 9.83 17.06 -19.21
N GLY A 39 9.90 17.98 -18.22
CA GLY A 39 8.88 19.01 -17.97
C GLY A 39 7.58 18.49 -17.33
N ASN A 40 7.53 17.21 -16.94
CA ASN A 40 6.35 16.60 -16.30
C ASN A 40 6.64 16.26 -14.84
N ALA A 41 5.72 16.61 -13.94
CA ALA A 41 5.81 16.21 -12.55
C ALA A 41 5.74 14.68 -12.40
N ILE A 42 6.63 14.13 -11.58
CA ILE A 42 6.69 12.70 -11.28
C ILE A 42 5.95 12.41 -9.97
N GLN A 43 5.24 11.29 -9.91
CA GLN A 43 4.64 10.82 -8.67
C GLN A 43 5.73 10.53 -7.61
N PRO A 44 5.60 11.04 -6.39
CA PRO A 44 6.54 10.73 -5.32
C PRO A 44 6.59 9.23 -5.02
N LEU A 45 7.74 8.76 -4.53
CA LEU A 45 7.84 7.39 -4.02
C LEU A 45 6.88 7.19 -2.85
N GLN A 46 6.03 6.19 -2.94
CA GLN A 46 5.14 5.78 -1.85
C GLN A 46 5.81 4.79 -0.90
N GLY A 47 6.84 4.08 -1.36
CA GLY A 47 7.60 3.14 -0.57
C GLY A 47 8.47 3.81 0.48
N GLU A 48 8.87 3.02 1.47
CA GLU A 48 9.82 3.37 2.52
C GLU A 48 11.11 2.59 2.31
N SER A 49 12.27 3.25 2.45
CA SER A 49 13.54 2.55 2.35
C SER A 49 13.73 1.62 3.54
N PHE A 50 14.03 0.36 3.26
CA PHE A 50 14.47 -0.59 4.28
C PHE A 50 16.00 -0.70 4.39
N ARG A 51 16.75 0.30 3.91
CA ARG A 51 18.21 0.37 4.09
C ARG A 51 18.64 0.25 5.55
N PRO A 52 17.95 0.87 6.55
CA PRO A 52 18.32 0.69 7.95
C PRO A 52 18.29 -0.78 8.41
N ALA A 53 17.40 -1.59 7.86
CA ALA A 53 17.31 -3.03 8.13
C ALA A 53 18.54 -3.82 7.67
N PHE A 54 19.47 -3.22 6.91
CA PHE A 54 20.70 -3.91 6.48
C PHE A 54 21.68 -4.14 7.62
N SER A 55 21.58 -3.35 8.69
CA SER A 55 22.44 -3.44 9.89
C SER A 55 21.68 -3.51 11.21
N ASP A 56 20.36 -3.29 11.20
CA ASP A 56 19.49 -3.29 12.37
C ASP A 56 18.35 -4.29 12.17
N ASP A 57 18.39 -5.41 12.89
CA ASP A 57 17.37 -6.44 12.82
C ASP A 57 16.08 -6.07 13.58
N GLN A 58 16.11 -4.98 14.37
CA GLN A 58 14.96 -4.42 15.06
C GLN A 58 14.26 -3.32 14.26
N TRP A 59 14.76 -3.01 13.05
CA TRP A 59 14.10 -2.02 12.20
C TRP A 59 12.62 -2.34 12.01
N SER A 60 11.80 -1.31 12.15
CA SER A 60 10.35 -1.36 11.99
C SER A 60 9.89 -0.37 10.95
N ARG A 61 8.97 -0.80 10.08
CA ARG A 61 8.31 0.05 9.12
C ARG A 61 7.43 1.09 9.81
N GLU A 62 7.52 2.34 9.39
CA GLU A 62 6.71 3.43 9.90
C GLU A 62 5.49 3.73 9.01
N ARG A 63 5.63 3.59 7.68
CA ARG A 63 4.58 3.91 6.73
C ARG A 63 3.58 2.77 6.58
N GLU A 64 2.34 3.14 6.32
CA GLU A 64 1.27 2.20 6.00
C GLU A 64 1.54 1.49 4.68
N ILE A 65 0.97 0.29 4.56
CA ILE A 65 0.92 -0.47 3.32
C ILE A 65 -0.53 -0.62 2.90
N PHE A 66 -0.81 -0.37 1.62
CA PHE A 66 -2.15 -0.43 1.06
C PHE A 66 -2.22 -1.44 -0.08
N TRP A 67 -3.37 -2.11 -0.20
CA TRP A 67 -3.66 -3.02 -1.31
C TRP A 67 -5.06 -2.78 -1.83
N GLU A 68 -5.19 -2.84 -3.15
CA GLU A 68 -6.44 -2.90 -3.86
C GLU A 68 -6.30 -3.89 -5.02
N HIS A 69 -7.23 -4.83 -5.12
CA HIS A 69 -7.29 -5.78 -6.21
C HIS A 69 -8.73 -6.28 -6.40
N GLU A 70 -9.39 -5.85 -7.48
CA GLU A 70 -10.75 -6.29 -7.83
C GLU A 70 -11.76 -6.12 -6.68
N GLY A 71 -11.69 -4.98 -5.99
CA GLY A 71 -12.55 -4.66 -4.85
C GLY A 71 -12.13 -5.30 -3.54
N ASN A 72 -11.08 -6.13 -3.52
CA ASN A 72 -10.48 -6.61 -2.29
C ASN A 72 -9.48 -5.58 -1.80
N LEU A 73 -9.69 -5.08 -0.61
CA LEU A 73 -9.01 -3.92 -0.06
C LEU A 73 -8.24 -4.32 1.20
N ALA A 74 -7.10 -3.67 1.42
CA ALA A 74 -6.43 -3.78 2.71
C ALA A 74 -5.59 -2.56 3.02
N VAL A 75 -5.41 -2.29 4.31
CA VAL A 75 -4.43 -1.37 4.86
C VAL A 75 -3.76 -2.02 6.07
N ARG A 76 -2.45 -1.86 6.17
CA ARG A 76 -1.66 -2.26 7.34
C ARG A 76 -0.92 -1.06 7.91
N GLN A 77 -1.06 -0.84 9.21
CA GLN A 77 -0.33 0.15 9.98
C GLN A 77 0.22 -0.51 11.25
N GLY A 78 1.53 -0.65 11.33
CA GLY A 78 2.17 -1.39 12.42
C GLY A 78 1.68 -2.83 12.50
N ASN A 79 1.15 -3.22 13.67
CA ASN A 79 0.55 -4.53 13.91
C ASN A 79 -0.90 -4.65 13.40
N TRP A 80 -1.59 -3.53 13.18
CA TRP A 80 -2.98 -3.56 12.74
C TRP A 80 -3.12 -3.77 11.25
N LYS A 81 -4.01 -4.69 10.85
CA LYS A 81 -4.39 -4.92 9.46
C LYS A 81 -5.91 -4.91 9.31
N LEU A 82 -6.41 -4.00 8.48
CA LEU A 82 -7.81 -3.93 8.10
C LEU A 82 -7.96 -4.47 6.70
N VAL A 83 -8.85 -5.42 6.48
CA VAL A 83 -9.08 -6.04 5.17
C VAL A 83 -10.56 -6.05 4.83
N ARG A 84 -10.87 -6.07 3.53
CA ARG A 84 -12.22 -6.30 3.03
C ARG A 84 -12.17 -7.19 1.80
N LYS A 85 -12.82 -8.33 1.85
CA LYS A 85 -13.08 -9.17 0.69
C LYS A 85 -14.38 -8.74 0.02
N PHE A 86 -14.33 -8.37 -1.25
CA PHE A 86 -15.53 -7.96 -1.99
C PHE A 86 -16.52 -9.13 -2.16
N PRO A 87 -17.86 -8.92 -1.95
CA PRO A 87 -18.54 -7.69 -1.52
C PRO A 87 -18.75 -7.60 0.01
N GLY A 88 -17.98 -8.31 0.83
CA GLY A 88 -18.15 -8.43 2.28
C GLY A 88 -17.83 -7.16 3.06
N ASP A 89 -17.95 -7.27 4.37
CA ASP A 89 -17.64 -6.22 5.34
C ASP A 89 -16.13 -6.13 5.63
N TRP A 90 -15.75 -5.12 6.41
CA TRP A 90 -14.39 -4.96 6.90
C TRP A 90 -14.10 -5.90 8.08
N GLU A 91 -12.93 -6.51 8.07
CA GLU A 91 -12.37 -7.36 9.11
C GLU A 91 -11.08 -6.74 9.64
N LEU A 92 -10.84 -6.80 10.96
CA LEU A 92 -9.70 -6.19 11.63
C LEU A 92 -8.89 -7.24 12.38
N TYR A 93 -7.57 -7.23 12.18
CA TYR A 93 -6.64 -8.19 12.78
C TYR A 93 -5.45 -7.51 13.46
N ASP A 94 -5.01 -8.07 14.59
CA ASP A 94 -3.75 -7.76 15.22
C ASP A 94 -2.69 -8.77 14.74
N MET A 95 -1.80 -8.34 13.86
CA MET A 95 -0.82 -9.20 13.20
C MET A 95 0.31 -9.69 14.11
N ASP A 96 0.46 -9.12 15.30
CA ASP A 96 1.42 -9.62 16.29
C ASP A 96 0.85 -10.83 17.02
N GLU A 97 -0.45 -10.83 17.32
CA GLU A 97 -1.14 -11.91 18.03
C GLU A 97 -1.73 -12.94 17.05
N ASP A 98 -2.22 -12.49 15.89
CA ASP A 98 -2.90 -13.33 14.90
C ASP A 98 -2.39 -13.11 13.48
N ARG A 99 -1.29 -13.77 13.11
CA ARG A 99 -0.70 -13.71 11.75
C ARG A 99 -1.52 -14.46 10.70
N THR A 100 -2.46 -15.25 11.11
CA THR A 100 -3.27 -16.11 10.24
C THR A 100 -4.67 -15.56 9.99
N GLU A 101 -4.99 -14.41 10.60
CA GLU A 101 -6.25 -13.69 10.37
C GLU A 101 -7.49 -14.55 10.69
N LEU A 102 -7.50 -15.16 11.89
CA LEU A 102 -8.58 -16.06 12.35
C LEU A 102 -9.50 -15.43 13.40
N ASP A 103 -9.04 -14.41 14.16
CA ASP A 103 -9.80 -13.69 15.17
C ASP A 103 -10.14 -12.27 14.71
N ASP A 104 -11.28 -12.12 14.05
CA ASP A 104 -11.76 -10.81 13.61
C ASP A 104 -12.16 -9.94 14.79
N LEU A 105 -11.45 -8.81 14.95
CA LEU A 105 -11.67 -7.82 16.00
C LEU A 105 -12.60 -6.67 15.58
N ALA A 106 -13.18 -6.72 14.38
CA ALA A 106 -14.00 -5.63 13.85
C ALA A 106 -15.15 -5.25 14.77
N GLY A 107 -15.84 -6.24 15.35
CA GLY A 107 -16.93 -6.00 16.28
C GLY A 107 -16.50 -5.46 17.64
N LYS A 108 -15.20 -5.58 17.98
CA LYS A 108 -14.65 -5.16 19.29
C LYS A 108 -14.04 -3.75 19.24
N LEU A 109 -13.52 -3.30 18.08
CA LEU A 109 -12.72 -2.09 17.93
C LEU A 109 -13.20 -1.18 16.78
N PRO A 110 -14.43 -0.67 16.82
CA PRO A 110 -15.00 0.14 15.74
C PRO A 110 -14.20 1.43 15.45
N ASP A 111 -13.61 2.04 16.48
CA ASP A 111 -12.81 3.26 16.31
C ASP A 111 -11.52 2.99 15.52
N LYS A 112 -10.89 1.84 15.73
CA LYS A 112 -9.71 1.42 14.97
C LYS A 112 -10.05 1.15 13.51
N ILE A 113 -11.22 0.58 13.23
CA ILE A 113 -11.72 0.42 11.85
C ILE A 113 -11.88 1.79 11.20
N ALA A 114 -12.52 2.74 11.88
CA ALA A 114 -12.74 4.08 11.34
C ALA A 114 -11.41 4.80 11.02
N GLU A 115 -10.43 4.68 11.90
CA GLU A 115 -9.08 5.22 11.71
C GLU A 115 -8.41 4.63 10.46
N LEU A 116 -8.29 3.30 10.38
CA LEU A 116 -7.60 2.62 9.30
C LEU A 116 -8.33 2.77 7.95
N ARG A 117 -9.66 2.76 7.98
CA ARG A 117 -10.48 3.02 6.80
C ARG A 117 -10.24 4.44 6.28
N GLY A 118 -10.14 5.44 7.17
CA GLY A 118 -9.81 6.81 6.80
C GLY A 118 -8.44 6.90 6.09
N LEU A 119 -7.44 6.17 6.56
CA LEU A 119 -6.13 6.07 5.89
C LEU A 119 -6.27 5.46 4.49
N TYR A 120 -7.02 4.34 4.38
CA TYR A 120 -7.27 3.71 3.09
C TYR A 120 -8.00 4.63 2.12
N ASP A 121 -9.07 5.28 2.55
CA ASP A 121 -9.89 6.17 1.71
C ASP A 121 -9.05 7.34 1.17
N ASN A 122 -8.19 7.93 2.02
CA ASN A 122 -7.26 8.99 1.61
C ASN A 122 -6.23 8.50 0.58
N TRP A 123 -5.63 7.32 0.81
CA TRP A 123 -4.70 6.73 -0.13
C TRP A 123 -5.37 6.40 -1.46
N ALA A 124 -6.56 5.81 -1.44
CA ALA A 124 -7.32 5.44 -2.62
C ALA A 124 -7.66 6.67 -3.47
N ALA A 125 -8.07 7.78 -2.84
CA ALA A 125 -8.35 9.04 -3.53
C ALA A 125 -7.08 9.61 -4.20
N ASN A 126 -5.95 9.63 -3.49
CA ASN A 126 -4.67 10.13 -4.02
C ASN A 126 -4.11 9.24 -5.13
N SER A 127 -4.32 7.93 -5.03
CA SER A 127 -3.91 6.92 -6.03
C SER A 127 -4.90 6.79 -7.18
N ARG A 128 -6.03 7.50 -7.13
CA ARG A 128 -7.10 7.45 -8.14
C ARG A 128 -7.65 6.05 -8.33
N VAL A 129 -7.82 5.32 -7.23
CA VAL A 129 -8.47 4.01 -7.25
C VAL A 129 -9.91 4.18 -7.73
N ILE A 130 -10.29 3.42 -8.74
CA ILE A 130 -11.67 3.36 -9.23
C ILE A 130 -12.40 2.27 -8.42
N PRO A 131 -13.53 2.59 -7.75
CA PRO A 131 -14.32 1.60 -7.04
C PRO A 131 -14.69 0.41 -7.94
N TRP A 132 -14.56 -0.81 -7.40
CA TRP A 132 -14.73 -2.02 -8.20
C TRP A 132 -16.15 -2.20 -8.76
N ASP A 133 -17.16 -1.79 -8.01
CA ASP A 133 -18.56 -1.77 -8.45
C ASP A 133 -18.77 -0.85 -9.67
N GLU A 134 -18.08 0.30 -9.74
CA GLU A 134 -18.08 1.14 -10.93
C GLU A 134 -17.45 0.41 -12.13
N ILE A 135 -16.37 -0.34 -11.90
CA ILE A 135 -15.70 -1.13 -12.94
C ILE A 135 -16.63 -2.25 -13.45
N LEU A 136 -17.35 -2.93 -12.56
CA LEU A 136 -18.31 -3.97 -12.91
C LEU A 136 -19.49 -3.44 -13.74
N ASP A 137 -19.83 -2.17 -13.58
CA ASP A 137 -20.90 -1.51 -14.34
C ASP A 137 -20.44 -0.90 -15.67
N LEU A 138 -19.11 -0.85 -15.95
CA LEU A 138 -18.55 -0.30 -17.21
C LEU A 138 -19.20 -0.90 -18.48
N PRO A 139 -19.47 -2.22 -18.60
CA PRO A 139 -20.13 -2.78 -19.77
C PRO A 139 -21.58 -2.30 -19.96
N LYS A 140 -22.22 -1.82 -18.88
CA LYS A 140 -23.59 -1.27 -18.89
C LYS A 140 -23.60 0.23 -19.14
N MET A 141 -22.45 0.88 -19.14
CA MET A 141 -22.33 2.32 -19.36
C MET A 141 -22.43 2.67 -20.84
N ALA A 142 -23.03 3.82 -21.14
CA ALA A 142 -23.04 4.36 -22.50
C ALA A 142 -21.61 4.58 -23.02
N PRO A 143 -21.35 4.40 -24.34
CA PRO A 143 -20.02 4.51 -24.95
C PRO A 143 -19.25 5.79 -24.60
N THR A 144 -19.97 6.88 -24.31
CA THR A 144 -19.41 8.18 -23.91
C THR A 144 -18.72 8.13 -22.54
N LYS A 145 -19.24 7.36 -21.56
CA LYS A 145 -18.61 7.19 -20.24
C LYS A 145 -17.36 6.30 -20.33
N LEU A 146 -17.41 5.24 -21.12
CA LEU A 146 -16.23 4.38 -21.38
C LEU A 146 -15.05 5.19 -21.97
N ARG A 147 -15.30 6.15 -22.86
CA ARG A 147 -14.27 7.07 -23.39
C ARG A 147 -13.67 7.95 -22.32
N LEU A 148 -14.43 8.41 -21.34
CA LEU A 148 -13.92 9.23 -20.23
C LEU A 148 -12.91 8.46 -19.37
N TYR A 149 -13.20 7.20 -19.01
CA TYR A 149 -12.27 6.36 -18.25
C TYR A 149 -11.00 6.04 -19.03
N SER A 150 -11.11 5.71 -20.32
CA SER A 150 -9.94 5.50 -21.18
C SER A 150 -9.08 6.76 -21.34
N THR A 151 -9.71 7.95 -21.38
CA THR A 151 -9.00 9.23 -21.51
C THR A 151 -8.34 9.64 -20.18
N LEU A 152 -8.92 9.31 -19.04
CA LEU A 152 -8.33 9.56 -17.71
C LEU A 152 -7.17 8.61 -17.43
N ALA A 153 -7.25 7.36 -17.87
CA ALA A 153 -6.18 6.37 -17.72
C ALA A 153 -4.94 6.67 -18.58
N TYR A 154 -5.10 7.44 -19.69
CA TYR A 154 -4.03 7.76 -20.64
C TYR A 154 -3.63 9.24 -20.68
N LYS A 155 -4.20 10.12 -19.85
CA LYS A 155 -3.62 11.46 -19.69
C LYS A 155 -2.40 11.35 -18.78
N LYS A 156 -1.27 11.24 -19.46
CA LYS A 156 0.06 11.47 -18.90
C LYS A 156 0.18 12.86 -18.33
#